data_323dc42946ce1076d998d5457ccddb97
#
_entry.id   323dc42946ce1076d998d5457ccddb97
#
_cell.length_a   1.000
_cell.length_b   1.000
_cell.length_c   1.000
_cell.angle_alpha   90.00
_cell.angle_beta   90.00
_cell.angle_gamma   90.00
#
_symmetry.space_group_name_H-M   'P 1'
#
loop_
_entity.id
_entity.type
_entity.pdbx_description
1 polymer ?
#
loop_
_entity_poly.entity_id
_entity_poly.type
_entity_poly.pdbx_seq_one_letter_code
_entity_poly.pdbx_strand_id
1 'polypeptide(L)'
;MWIDDSNYKDYLKGISVVEVSGESCANCLTLMPILDKLVGNREDCKLYHIEASDKTMKLIEKYDIRQVPTIMILYNDELYISCRGYQPEEILEIWLDKKIEELKEMHK
;
A
#
# COMPACT_ATOMS: atom_id res chain seq x y z
N MET A 1 1.59 -7.55 6.82
CA MET A 1 2.12 -8.76 6.17
C MET A 1 2.97 -8.39 4.96
N TRP A 2 4.13 -9.02 4.83
CA TRP A 2 5.05 -8.78 3.72
C TRP A 2 4.70 -9.68 2.53
N ILE A 3 4.66 -9.10 1.34
CA ILE A 3 4.40 -9.86 0.11
C ILE A 3 5.55 -9.65 -0.88
N ASP A 4 5.67 -10.58 -1.82
CA ASP A 4 6.72 -10.55 -2.84
C ASP A 4 6.21 -11.11 -4.17
N ASP A 5 7.11 -11.25 -5.16
CA ASP A 5 6.75 -11.73 -6.49
C ASP A 5 6.16 -13.15 -6.48
N SER A 6 6.49 -13.94 -5.45
CA SER A 6 6.05 -15.34 -5.38
C SER A 6 4.68 -15.53 -4.77
N ASN A 7 4.19 -14.57 -3.95
CA ASN A 7 2.96 -14.79 -3.19
C ASN A 7 1.88 -13.70 -3.35
N TYR A 8 2.17 -12.60 -4.02
CA TYR A 8 1.25 -11.45 -4.03
C TYR A 8 -0.15 -11.79 -4.58
N LYS A 9 -0.24 -12.70 -5.53
CA LYS A 9 -1.52 -13.07 -6.13
C LYS A 9 -2.45 -13.78 -5.15
N ASP A 10 -1.88 -14.42 -4.14
CA ASP A 10 -2.67 -15.09 -3.12
C ASP A 10 -3.30 -14.12 -2.14
N TYR A 11 -2.74 -12.91 -2.01
CA TYR A 11 -3.13 -11.94 -1.00
C TYR A 11 -3.84 -10.70 -1.54
N LEU A 12 -3.44 -10.20 -2.70
CA LEU A 12 -4.00 -8.95 -3.24
C LEU A 12 -5.37 -9.16 -3.87
N LYS A 13 -6.37 -9.40 -3.01
CA LYS A 13 -7.76 -9.60 -3.39
C LYS A 13 -8.63 -8.57 -2.69
N GLY A 14 -9.64 -8.06 -3.40
CA GLY A 14 -10.46 -6.98 -2.86
C GLY A 14 -9.65 -5.70 -2.73
N ILE A 15 -10.02 -4.85 -1.78
CA ILE A 15 -9.32 -3.59 -1.53
C ILE A 15 -8.09 -3.84 -0.67
N SER A 16 -6.92 -3.45 -1.16
CA SER A 16 -5.65 -3.60 -0.46
C SER A 16 -4.92 -2.26 -0.38
N VAL A 17 -4.39 -1.95 0.78
CA VAL A 17 -3.46 -0.83 0.96
C VAL A 17 -2.06 -1.45 1.07
N VAL A 18 -1.15 -1.01 0.22
CA VAL A 18 0.19 -1.57 0.15
C VAL A 18 1.22 -0.46 0.37
N GLU A 19 2.04 -0.63 1.39
CA GLU A 19 3.15 0.27 1.66
C GLU A 19 4.43 -0.35 1.11
N VAL A 20 5.17 0.43 0.32
CA VAL A 20 6.43 -0.02 -0.28
C VAL A 20 7.58 0.64 0.48
N SER A 21 8.42 -0.19 1.07
CA SER A 21 9.60 0.23 1.82
C SER A 21 10.88 -0.12 1.07
N GLY A 22 11.97 0.47 1.51
CA GLY A 22 13.31 0.16 0.99
C GLY A 22 14.30 0.08 2.13
N GLU A 23 15.47 -0.45 1.82
CA GLU A 23 16.57 -0.52 2.78
C GLU A 23 16.99 0.88 3.21
N SER A 24 17.29 1.05 4.50
CA SER A 24 17.75 2.32 5.08
C SER A 24 16.78 3.49 4.89
N CYS A 25 15.49 3.20 4.82
CA CYS A 25 14.48 4.23 4.62
C CYS A 25 13.86 4.61 5.98
N ALA A 26 14.32 5.73 6.57
CA ALA A 26 13.81 6.20 7.85
C ALA A 26 12.32 6.59 7.77
N ASN A 27 11.91 7.24 6.68
CA ASN A 27 10.50 7.62 6.49
C ASN A 27 9.59 6.40 6.39
N CYS A 28 10.09 5.31 5.83
CA CYS A 28 9.32 4.06 5.75
C CYS A 28 9.06 3.50 7.15
N LEU A 29 10.07 3.51 8.01
CA LEU A 29 9.94 3.04 9.39
C LEU A 29 8.96 3.89 10.20
N THR A 30 8.92 5.20 9.96
CA THR A 30 7.98 6.10 10.62
C THR A 30 6.56 5.87 10.12
N LEU A 31 6.41 5.58 8.83
CA LEU A 31 5.11 5.42 8.19
C LEU A 31 4.39 4.12 8.57
N MET A 32 5.14 3.04 8.77
CA MET A 32 4.55 1.73 9.04
C MET A 32 3.61 1.70 10.25
N PRO A 33 4.00 2.22 11.44
CA PRO A 33 3.07 2.26 12.57
C PRO A 33 1.84 3.11 12.32
N ILE A 34 1.98 4.19 11.55
CA ILE A 34 0.87 5.06 11.20
C ILE A 34 -0.15 4.29 10.36
N LEU A 35 0.33 3.54 9.37
CA LEU A 35 -0.54 2.72 8.52
C LEU A 35 -1.20 1.60 9.30
N ASP A 36 -0.48 0.96 10.21
CA ASP A 36 -1.07 -0.06 11.08
C ASP A 36 -2.23 0.52 11.89
N LYS A 37 -2.07 1.73 12.39
CA LYS A 37 -3.11 2.42 13.16
C LYS A 37 -4.32 2.78 12.27
N LEU A 38 -4.06 3.32 11.08
CA LEU A 38 -5.13 3.83 10.21
C LEU A 38 -5.86 2.71 9.44
N VAL A 39 -5.18 1.64 9.11
CA VAL A 39 -5.69 0.59 8.20
C VAL A 39 -5.82 -0.77 8.88
N GLY A 40 -4.94 -1.06 9.83
CA GLY A 40 -4.81 -2.41 10.40
C GLY A 40 -6.09 -2.97 11.02
N ASN A 41 -6.99 -2.11 11.51
CA ASN A 41 -8.24 -2.53 12.16
C ASN A 41 -9.46 -2.37 11.23
N ARG A 42 -9.27 -1.93 9.99
CA ARG A 42 -10.39 -1.79 9.07
C ARG A 42 -10.84 -3.16 8.57
N GLU A 43 -12.14 -3.33 8.38
CA GLU A 43 -12.71 -4.57 7.84
C GLU A 43 -12.90 -4.51 6.33
N ASP A 44 -12.84 -3.30 5.75
CA ASP A 44 -13.11 -3.09 4.33
C ASP A 44 -11.87 -3.17 3.45
N CYS A 45 -10.69 -3.34 4.04
CA CYS A 45 -9.44 -3.48 3.29
C CYS A 45 -8.39 -4.21 4.11
N LYS A 46 -7.31 -4.63 3.44
CA LYS A 46 -6.17 -5.28 4.07
C LYS A 46 -4.92 -4.44 3.87
N LEU A 47 -3.98 -4.55 4.80
CA LEU A 47 -2.71 -3.85 4.73
C LEU A 47 -1.59 -4.84 4.43
N TYR A 48 -0.79 -4.54 3.41
CA TYR A 48 0.38 -5.33 3.04
C TYR A 48 1.58 -4.44 2.87
N HIS A 49 2.76 -5.05 2.92
CA HIS A 49 4.04 -4.35 2.75
C HIS A 49 4.88 -5.04 1.69
N ILE A 50 5.59 -4.24 0.91
CA ILE A 50 6.57 -4.70 -0.07
C ILE A 50 7.89 -4.06 0.30
N GLU A 51 8.96 -4.87 0.40
CA GLU A 51 10.30 -4.32 0.53
C GLU A 51 11.00 -4.40 -0.81
N ALA A 52 11.48 -3.27 -1.32
CA ALA A 52 12.16 -3.22 -2.61
C ALA A 52 13.44 -4.08 -2.55
N SER A 53 13.47 -5.12 -3.36
CA SER A 53 14.58 -6.09 -3.40
C SER A 53 14.48 -6.93 -4.68
N ASP A 54 15.42 -7.85 -4.86
CA ASP A 54 15.39 -8.78 -6.00
C ASP A 54 14.11 -9.63 -5.99
N LYS A 55 13.54 -9.87 -4.83
CA LYS A 55 12.34 -10.70 -4.66
C LYS A 55 11.05 -9.99 -5.01
N THR A 56 11.11 -8.67 -5.25
CA THR A 56 9.93 -7.85 -5.52
C THR A 56 10.06 -7.06 -6.82
N MET A 57 11.02 -7.41 -7.68
CA MET A 57 11.26 -6.67 -8.92
C MET A 57 10.06 -6.66 -9.86
N LYS A 58 9.31 -7.76 -9.94
CA LYS A 58 8.11 -7.81 -10.78
C LYS A 58 7.04 -6.86 -10.27
N LEU A 59 6.86 -6.80 -8.94
CA LEU A 59 5.90 -5.88 -8.33
C LEU A 59 6.33 -4.42 -8.54
N ILE A 60 7.61 -4.13 -8.38
CA ILE A 60 8.15 -2.79 -8.61
C ILE A 60 7.85 -2.33 -10.04
N GLU A 61 8.08 -3.19 -11.02
CA GLU A 61 7.79 -2.88 -12.42
C GLU A 61 6.29 -2.79 -12.71
N LYS A 62 5.52 -3.75 -12.19
CA LYS A 62 4.08 -3.82 -12.40
C LYS A 62 3.38 -2.54 -11.99
N TYR A 63 3.79 -1.96 -10.87
CA TYR A 63 3.14 -0.78 -10.31
C TYR A 63 3.92 0.51 -10.54
N ASP A 64 4.98 0.46 -11.36
CA ASP A 64 5.81 1.62 -11.67
C ASP A 64 6.29 2.36 -10.43
N ILE A 65 6.80 1.60 -9.47
CA ILE A 65 7.29 2.14 -8.21
C ILE A 65 8.68 2.73 -8.43
N ARG A 66 8.84 4.02 -8.14
CA ARG A 66 10.08 4.75 -8.43
C ARG A 66 10.78 5.32 -7.20
N GLN A 67 10.12 5.27 -6.07
CA GLN A 67 10.69 5.79 -4.81
C GLN A 67 10.06 5.09 -3.62
N VAL A 68 10.70 5.21 -2.47
CA VAL A 68 10.18 4.73 -1.19
C VAL A 68 10.18 5.88 -0.19
N PRO A 69 9.18 5.95 0.72
CA PRO A 69 8.01 5.10 0.75
C PRO A 69 7.02 5.45 -0.36
N THR A 70 6.23 4.49 -0.79
CA THR A 70 5.08 4.69 -1.66
C THR A 70 3.92 3.93 -1.04
N ILE A 71 2.73 4.55 -1.03
CA ILE A 71 1.51 3.90 -0.55
C ILE A 71 0.60 3.72 -1.75
N MET A 72 0.14 2.50 -1.96
CA MET A 72 -0.77 2.18 -3.06
C MET A 72 -2.10 1.70 -2.51
N ILE A 73 -3.17 1.99 -3.23
CA ILE A 73 -4.48 1.38 -2.99
C ILE A 73 -4.80 0.57 -4.23
N LEU A 74 -5.05 -0.71 -4.05
CA LEU A 74 -5.29 -1.67 -5.12
C LEU A 74 -6.68 -2.27 -5.01
N TYR A 75 -7.24 -2.68 -6.15
CA TYR A 75 -8.45 -3.48 -6.18
C TYR A 75 -8.18 -4.73 -7.02
N ASN A 76 -8.25 -5.92 -6.39
CA ASN A 76 -7.95 -7.19 -7.06
C ASN A 76 -6.63 -7.14 -7.82
N ASP A 77 -5.58 -6.70 -7.15
CA ASP A 77 -4.21 -6.52 -7.61
C ASP A 77 -4.00 -5.45 -8.70
N GLU A 78 -5.02 -4.68 -9.06
CA GLU A 78 -4.87 -3.56 -9.98
C GLU A 78 -4.73 -2.25 -9.22
N LEU A 79 -3.79 -1.43 -9.65
CA LEU A 79 -3.53 -0.14 -9.01
C LEU A 79 -4.68 0.83 -9.26
N TYR A 80 -5.28 1.32 -8.16
CA TYR A 80 -6.27 2.39 -8.23
C TYR A 80 -5.59 3.75 -8.14
N ILE A 81 -4.81 3.98 -7.08
CA ILE A 81 -4.11 5.25 -6.87
C ILE A 81 -2.89 5.01 -5.98
N SER A 82 -1.89 5.86 -6.12
CA SER A 82 -0.71 5.83 -5.27
C SER A 82 -0.38 7.21 -4.72
N CYS A 83 0.33 7.22 -3.60
CA CYS A 83 0.85 8.42 -2.97
C CYS A 83 2.34 8.18 -2.72
N ARG A 84 3.19 9.04 -3.25
CA ARG A 84 4.64 8.91 -3.13
C ARG A 84 5.17 9.76 -1.99
N GLY A 85 6.11 9.19 -1.23
CA GLY A 85 6.77 9.89 -0.13
C GLY A 85 5.98 9.85 1.17
N TYR A 86 6.58 10.44 2.20
CA TYR A 86 5.99 10.50 3.53
C TYR A 86 4.89 11.57 3.58
N GLN A 87 3.79 11.24 4.25
CA GLN A 87 2.71 12.18 4.52
C GLN A 87 2.38 12.17 6.01
N PRO A 88 2.04 13.33 6.61
CA PRO A 88 1.58 13.35 8.00
C PRO A 88 0.32 12.51 8.20
N GLU A 89 0.15 12.01 9.42
CA GLU A 89 -0.95 11.11 9.74
C GLU A 89 -2.32 11.68 9.38
N GLU A 90 -2.58 12.94 9.69
CA GLU A 90 -3.88 13.57 9.45
C GLU A 90 -4.22 13.64 7.97
N ILE A 91 -3.25 13.99 7.15
CA ILE A 91 -3.42 14.05 5.69
C ILE A 91 -3.64 12.66 5.13
N LEU A 92 -2.85 11.70 5.61
CA LEU A 92 -2.92 10.32 5.16
C LEU A 92 -4.27 9.69 5.52
N GLU A 93 -4.79 9.96 6.71
CA GLU A 93 -6.09 9.46 7.14
C GLU A 93 -7.21 9.93 6.22
N ILE A 94 -7.23 11.23 5.92
CA ILE A 94 -8.24 11.82 5.03
C ILE A 94 -8.14 11.19 3.63
N TRP A 95 -6.92 11.07 3.13
CA TRP A 95 -6.67 10.51 1.80
C TRP A 95 -7.12 9.04 1.71
N LEU A 96 -6.75 8.23 2.69
CA LEU A 96 -7.12 6.82 2.73
C LEU A 96 -8.64 6.65 2.81
N ASP A 97 -9.29 7.36 3.72
CA ASP A 97 -10.74 7.27 3.90
C ASP A 97 -11.47 7.63 2.61
N LYS A 98 -11.06 8.72 1.97
CA LYS A 98 -11.69 9.20 0.74
C LYS A 98 -11.49 8.21 -0.40
N LYS A 99 -10.27 7.74 -0.61
CA LYS A 99 -9.94 6.87 -1.74
C LYS A 99 -10.52 5.49 -1.59
N ILE A 100 -10.55 4.96 -0.39
CA ILE A 100 -11.19 3.66 -0.13
C ILE A 100 -12.70 3.77 -0.37
N GLU A 101 -13.31 4.85 0.08
CA GLU A 101 -14.75 5.06 -0.14
C GLU A 101 -15.07 5.20 -1.63
N GLU A 102 -14.28 5.94 -2.39
CA GLU A 102 -14.44 6.05 -3.84
C GLU A 102 -14.40 4.68 -4.50
N LEU A 103 -13.44 3.85 -4.08
CA LEU A 103 -13.25 2.52 -4.66
C LEU A 103 -14.42 1.61 -4.35
N LYS A 104 -14.96 1.69 -3.14
CA LYS A 104 -16.15 0.93 -2.74
C LYS A 104 -17.37 1.33 -3.58
N GLU A 105 -17.54 2.62 -3.85
CA GLU A 105 -18.64 3.10 -4.69
C GLU A 105 -18.51 2.62 -6.13
N MET A 106 -17.29 2.56 -6.65
CA MET A 106 -17.04 2.08 -8.02
C MET A 106 -17.37 0.60 -8.21
N HIS A 107 -17.30 -0.19 -7.14
CA HIS A 107 -17.51 -1.64 -7.17
C HIS A 107 -18.73 -2.08 -6.35
N LYS A 108 -19.67 -1.17 -6.23
CA LYS A 108 -20.88 -1.39 -5.47
C LYS A 108 -21.88 -2.31 -6.20
#